data_32665130ec72358842975c5aff40814c
#
_entry.id   32665130ec72358842975c5aff40814c
#
_cell.length_a   1.000
_cell.length_b   1.000
_cell.length_c   1.000
_cell.angle_alpha   90.00
_cell.angle_beta   90.00
_cell.angle_gamma   90.00
#
_symmetry.space_group_name_H-M   'P 1'
#
loop_
_entity.id
_entity.type
_entity.pdbx_description
1 polymer ?
#
loop_
_entity_poly.entity_id
_entity_poly.type
_entity_poly.pdbx_seq_one_letter_code
_entity_poly.pdbx_strand_id
1 'polypeptide(L)'
;MNYLTDKKLTIVGAAGMIGSNMAQTALMMKLTPNICLYDPYAPALEGVAEEMLQCGFEGANITFTSNIKDALTGADYVVSSGGAARKAGMTREDLLKGNAEIAAQFGKDLRNYCPNVKHVVVVFNPADITGLITLLYSGLKPSQVSTLAALDSTRLQNELVKYFKIPASEIKNCRTYGGHGEQMAVFASTTTIKGSALSSLIGSEQLPEAEWKEIKQKVIQGGKHIIDLRGRSSFQSPAYLS
;
A
#
# COMPACT_ATOMS: atom_id res chain seq x y z
N MET A 1 -18.12 14.48 -14.44
CA MET A 1 -17.71 13.03 -14.40
C MET A 1 -18.09 12.49 -13.03
N ASN A 2 -18.72 11.30 -12.99
CA ASN A 2 -19.23 10.76 -11.73
C ASN A 2 -18.12 9.97 -10.98
N TYR A 3 -18.15 10.00 -9.66
CA TYR A 3 -17.34 9.11 -8.81
C TYR A 3 -17.82 7.66 -8.94
N LEU A 4 -16.90 6.71 -8.73
CA LEU A 4 -17.20 5.26 -8.81
C LEU A 4 -18.23 4.83 -7.76
N THR A 5 -18.15 5.41 -6.55
CA THR A 5 -19.08 5.16 -5.43
C THR A 5 -19.27 6.43 -4.61
N ASP A 6 -20.31 6.44 -3.78
CA ASP A 6 -20.60 7.49 -2.79
C ASP A 6 -20.13 7.10 -1.36
N LYS A 7 -19.43 5.98 -1.22
CA LYS A 7 -19.05 5.40 0.06
C LYS A 7 -17.94 6.18 0.76
N LYS A 8 -17.97 6.22 2.10
CA LYS A 8 -16.94 6.89 2.90
C LYS A 8 -15.65 6.06 2.90
N LEU A 9 -14.55 6.67 2.49
CA LEU A 9 -13.19 6.16 2.63
C LEU A 9 -12.48 6.93 3.75
N THR A 10 -12.04 6.21 4.78
CA THR A 10 -11.20 6.77 5.84
C THR A 10 -9.74 6.38 5.63
N ILE A 11 -8.85 7.37 5.68
CA ILE A 11 -7.40 7.18 5.54
C ILE A 11 -6.75 7.45 6.90
N VAL A 12 -6.18 6.41 7.49
CA VAL A 12 -5.48 6.43 8.78
C VAL A 12 -3.99 6.62 8.54
N GLY A 13 -3.38 7.61 9.22
CA GLY A 13 -2.01 8.05 8.96
C GLY A 13 -1.94 9.08 7.83
N ALA A 14 -2.97 9.90 7.69
CA ALA A 14 -3.15 10.82 6.57
C ALA A 14 -2.15 11.99 6.55
N ALA A 15 -1.57 12.37 7.69
CA ALA A 15 -0.50 13.37 7.75
C ALA A 15 0.83 12.87 7.16
N GLY A 16 0.98 11.53 7.01
CA GLY A 16 2.16 10.92 6.40
C GLY A 16 2.13 11.00 4.86
N MET A 17 3.31 10.85 4.25
CA MET A 17 3.45 10.92 2.79
C MET A 17 2.62 9.87 2.04
N ILE A 18 2.50 8.65 2.57
CA ILE A 18 1.69 7.60 1.95
C ILE A 18 0.21 7.99 2.07
N GLY A 19 -0.28 8.31 3.27
CA GLY A 19 -1.68 8.62 3.52
C GLY A 19 -2.19 9.83 2.74
N SER A 20 -1.42 10.94 2.70
CA SER A 20 -1.78 12.11 1.90
C SER A 20 -1.85 11.81 0.39
N ASN A 21 -0.89 11.04 -0.13
CA ASN A 21 -0.92 10.62 -1.53
C ASN A 21 -2.06 9.63 -1.84
N MET A 22 -2.48 8.77 -0.89
CA MET A 22 -3.67 7.91 -1.06
C MET A 22 -4.93 8.75 -1.23
N ALA A 23 -5.12 9.77 -0.39
CA ALA A 23 -6.26 10.68 -0.48
C ALA A 23 -6.31 11.37 -1.85
N GLN A 24 -5.20 11.97 -2.26
CA GLN A 24 -5.08 12.62 -3.55
C GLN A 24 -5.35 11.65 -4.70
N THR A 25 -4.77 10.46 -4.66
CA THR A 25 -4.97 9.43 -5.68
C THR A 25 -6.43 9.00 -5.78
N ALA A 26 -7.08 8.74 -4.64
CA ALA A 26 -8.50 8.36 -4.61
C ALA A 26 -9.41 9.42 -5.23
N LEU A 27 -9.14 10.71 -4.98
CA LEU A 27 -9.87 11.83 -5.57
C LEU A 27 -9.56 12.00 -7.06
N MET A 28 -8.30 11.93 -7.47
CA MET A 28 -7.90 12.01 -8.88
C MET A 28 -8.49 10.88 -9.73
N MET A 29 -8.54 9.66 -9.18
CA MET A 29 -9.15 8.50 -9.82
C MET A 29 -10.67 8.49 -9.71
N LYS A 30 -11.27 9.46 -9.01
CA LYS A 30 -12.71 9.56 -8.76
C LYS A 30 -13.30 8.29 -8.15
N LEU A 31 -12.61 7.69 -7.18
CA LEU A 31 -13.09 6.49 -6.51
C LEU A 31 -14.29 6.82 -5.62
N THR A 32 -14.17 7.82 -4.75
CA THR A 32 -15.26 8.34 -3.92
C THR A 32 -15.07 9.83 -3.65
N PRO A 33 -16.14 10.63 -3.54
CA PRO A 33 -16.04 12.02 -3.10
C PRO A 33 -15.83 12.13 -1.58
N ASN A 34 -16.23 11.12 -0.80
CA ASN A 34 -16.31 11.18 0.65
C ASN A 34 -15.03 10.63 1.30
N ILE A 35 -14.06 11.52 1.52
CA ILE A 35 -12.77 11.20 2.15
C ILE A 35 -12.72 11.73 3.58
N CYS A 36 -12.34 10.88 4.53
CA CYS A 36 -12.02 11.29 5.88
C CYS A 36 -10.53 11.05 6.15
N LEU A 37 -9.81 12.11 6.47
CA LEU A 37 -8.39 12.08 6.84
C LEU A 37 -8.26 11.95 8.35
N TYR A 38 -7.50 10.97 8.81
CA TYR A 38 -7.20 10.80 10.23
C TYR A 38 -5.70 10.72 10.48
N ASP A 39 -5.25 11.48 11.45
CA ASP A 39 -3.91 11.34 12.03
C ASP A 39 -3.95 11.84 13.49
N PRO A 40 -3.26 11.18 14.44
CA PRO A 40 -3.20 11.66 15.81
C PRO A 40 -2.41 12.98 15.95
N TYR A 41 -1.58 13.34 14.96
CA TYR A 41 -0.81 14.60 14.94
C TYR A 41 -1.59 15.70 14.22
N ALA A 42 -2.46 16.37 14.94
CA ALA A 42 -3.40 17.35 14.42
C ALA A 42 -2.78 18.48 13.58
N PRO A 43 -1.64 19.13 13.94
CA PRO A 43 -1.10 20.22 13.14
C PRO A 43 -0.68 19.81 11.72
N ALA A 44 -0.05 18.65 11.56
CA ALA A 44 0.32 18.17 10.24
C ALA A 44 -0.91 17.70 9.44
N LEU A 45 -1.91 17.12 10.10
CA LEU A 45 -3.17 16.72 9.50
C LEU A 45 -3.94 17.91 8.92
N GLU A 46 -4.02 19.01 9.69
CA GLU A 46 -4.67 20.25 9.24
C GLU A 46 -3.99 20.80 7.98
N GLY A 47 -2.63 20.84 7.96
CA GLY A 47 -1.89 21.27 6.78
C GLY A 47 -2.15 20.41 5.54
N VAL A 48 -2.22 19.09 5.70
CA VAL A 48 -2.57 18.16 4.59
C VAL A 48 -4.01 18.38 4.12
N ALA A 49 -4.94 18.59 5.04
CA ALA A 49 -6.35 18.82 4.71
C ALA A 49 -6.52 20.15 3.93
N GLU A 50 -5.88 21.22 4.38
CA GLU A 50 -5.89 22.51 3.69
C GLU A 50 -5.31 22.40 2.28
N GLU A 51 -4.15 21.77 2.13
CA GLU A 51 -3.53 21.56 0.81
C GLU A 51 -4.44 20.75 -0.11
N MET A 52 -5.11 19.72 0.43
CA MET A 52 -6.03 18.89 -0.34
C MET A 52 -7.29 19.67 -0.78
N LEU A 53 -7.83 20.53 0.08
CA LEU A 53 -8.96 21.42 -0.24
C LEU A 53 -8.58 22.44 -1.33
N GLN A 54 -7.34 22.96 -1.30
CA GLN A 54 -6.82 23.89 -2.32
C GLN A 54 -6.67 23.24 -3.70
N CYS A 55 -6.63 21.90 -3.80
CA CYS A 55 -6.65 21.22 -5.11
C CYS A 55 -7.98 21.38 -5.87
N GLY A 56 -9.06 21.80 -5.21
CA GLY A 56 -10.34 22.10 -5.84
C GLY A 56 -10.99 20.89 -6.50
N PHE A 57 -10.90 19.71 -5.93
CA PHE A 57 -11.53 18.50 -6.45
C PHE A 57 -13.05 18.65 -6.52
N GLU A 58 -13.59 18.69 -7.74
CA GLU A 58 -15.00 18.90 -7.99
C GLU A 58 -15.87 17.83 -7.32
N GLY A 59 -16.84 18.27 -6.51
CA GLY A 59 -17.77 17.40 -5.78
C GLY A 59 -17.17 16.60 -4.64
N ALA A 60 -15.90 16.83 -4.28
CA ALA A 60 -15.28 16.17 -3.14
C ALA A 60 -15.80 16.73 -1.81
N ASN A 61 -16.02 15.83 -0.86
CA ASN A 61 -16.32 16.10 0.54
C ASN A 61 -15.17 15.56 1.38
N ILE A 62 -14.24 16.45 1.73
CA ILE A 62 -13.03 16.13 2.47
C ILE A 62 -13.22 16.56 3.91
N THR A 63 -13.16 15.62 4.83
CA THR A 63 -13.21 15.84 6.28
C THR A 63 -11.92 15.40 6.92
N PHE A 64 -11.56 15.96 8.06
CA PHE A 64 -10.39 15.55 8.82
C PHE A 64 -10.63 15.61 10.32
N THR A 65 -9.99 14.74 11.07
CA THR A 65 -10.10 14.67 12.53
C THR A 65 -8.91 13.94 13.15
N SER A 66 -8.49 14.35 14.32
CA SER A 66 -7.54 13.61 15.16
C SER A 66 -8.19 12.68 16.17
N ASN A 67 -9.52 12.51 16.10
CA ASN A 67 -10.29 11.57 16.90
C ASN A 67 -10.60 10.33 16.07
N ILE A 68 -10.05 9.17 16.45
CA ILE A 68 -10.22 7.91 15.72
C ILE A 68 -11.68 7.44 15.66
N LYS A 69 -12.46 7.69 16.70
CA LYS A 69 -13.88 7.35 16.72
C LYS A 69 -14.63 8.09 15.62
N ASP A 70 -14.42 9.40 15.51
CA ASP A 70 -15.10 10.23 14.50
C ASP A 70 -14.67 9.85 13.07
N ALA A 71 -13.38 9.51 12.91
CA ALA A 71 -12.84 9.06 11.64
C ALA A 71 -13.48 7.75 11.16
N LEU A 72 -13.57 6.76 12.05
CA LEU A 72 -14.05 5.42 11.72
C LEU A 72 -15.57 5.31 11.68
N THR A 73 -16.31 6.15 12.41
CA THR A 73 -17.76 6.11 12.41
C THR A 73 -18.33 6.30 11.00
N GLY A 74 -19.10 5.33 10.54
CA GLY A 74 -19.72 5.34 9.21
C GLY A 74 -18.77 5.12 8.04
N ALA A 75 -17.53 4.71 8.27
CA ALA A 75 -16.62 4.35 7.18
C ALA A 75 -17.05 3.04 6.51
N ASP A 76 -17.12 3.05 5.18
CA ASP A 76 -17.33 1.83 4.39
C ASP A 76 -15.99 1.14 4.07
N TYR A 77 -14.95 1.94 3.83
CA TYR A 77 -13.59 1.48 3.51
C TYR A 77 -12.58 2.21 4.39
N VAL A 78 -11.55 1.49 4.81
CA VAL A 78 -10.46 2.07 5.61
C VAL A 78 -9.13 1.63 5.04
N VAL A 79 -8.22 2.58 4.81
CA VAL A 79 -6.82 2.29 4.45
C VAL A 79 -5.92 2.85 5.54
N SER A 80 -5.04 2.01 6.09
CA SER A 80 -4.14 2.43 7.16
C SER A 80 -2.66 2.36 6.74
N SER A 81 -2.03 3.53 6.72
CA SER A 81 -0.57 3.70 6.63
C SER A 81 0.05 4.21 7.95
N GLY A 82 -0.72 4.18 9.03
CA GLY A 82 -0.46 4.84 10.31
C GLY A 82 0.55 4.16 11.23
N GLY A 83 1.48 3.38 10.70
CA GLY A 83 2.57 2.79 11.49
C GLY A 83 3.72 3.77 11.78
N ALA A 84 4.50 3.47 12.80
CA ALA A 84 5.73 4.20 13.09
C ALA A 84 6.79 3.93 12.01
N ALA A 85 7.49 4.98 11.58
CA ALA A 85 8.66 4.85 10.73
C ALA A 85 9.88 4.44 11.56
N ARG A 86 10.78 3.64 10.96
CA ARG A 86 12.04 3.26 11.61
C ARG A 86 12.90 4.51 11.84
N LYS A 87 13.28 4.76 13.08
CA LYS A 87 14.20 5.84 13.47
C LYS A 87 15.63 5.32 13.54
N ALA A 88 16.60 6.25 13.49
CA ALA A 88 18.00 5.91 13.72
C ALA A 88 18.17 5.26 15.11
N GLY A 89 18.93 4.16 15.16
CA GLY A 89 19.16 3.40 16.40
C GLY A 89 18.10 2.35 16.73
N MET A 90 16.93 2.34 16.07
CA MET A 90 15.92 1.29 16.28
C MET A 90 16.32 -0.02 15.58
N THR A 91 16.17 -1.13 16.28
CA THR A 91 16.27 -2.46 15.68
C THR A 91 15.03 -2.79 14.84
N ARG A 92 15.09 -3.86 14.04
CA ARG A 92 13.89 -4.37 13.36
C ARG A 92 12.85 -4.90 14.33
N GLU A 93 13.30 -5.45 15.45
CA GLU A 93 12.45 -6.00 16.51
C GLU A 93 11.70 -4.89 17.25
N ASP A 94 12.37 -3.78 17.59
CA ASP A 94 11.72 -2.60 18.20
C ASP A 94 10.61 -2.04 17.30
N LEU A 95 10.90 -1.93 15.99
CA LEU A 95 9.91 -1.47 15.02
C LEU A 95 8.72 -2.43 14.92
N LEU A 96 8.99 -3.74 14.87
CA LEU A 96 7.96 -4.77 14.83
C LEU A 96 7.07 -4.69 16.06
N LYS A 97 7.65 -4.60 17.26
CA LYS A 97 6.91 -4.51 18.51
C LYS A 97 6.01 -3.28 18.56
N GLY A 98 6.55 -2.11 18.26
CA GLY A 98 5.77 -0.86 18.22
C GLY A 98 4.63 -0.89 17.20
N ASN A 99 4.88 -1.39 16.00
CA ASN A 99 3.85 -1.49 14.97
C ASN A 99 2.82 -2.59 15.26
N ALA A 100 3.19 -3.65 15.99
CA ALA A 100 2.25 -4.67 16.46
C ALA A 100 1.26 -4.08 17.48
N GLU A 101 1.72 -3.23 18.41
CA GLU A 101 0.86 -2.52 19.37
C GLU A 101 -0.09 -1.56 18.66
N ILE A 102 0.40 -0.79 17.66
CA ILE A 102 -0.43 0.10 16.84
C ILE A 102 -1.50 -0.71 16.08
N ALA A 103 -1.14 -1.84 15.48
CA ALA A 103 -2.07 -2.70 14.75
C ALA A 103 -3.14 -3.31 15.65
N ALA A 104 -2.75 -3.74 16.87
CA ALA A 104 -3.69 -4.26 17.86
C ALA A 104 -4.69 -3.18 18.32
N GLN A 105 -4.22 -1.96 18.58
CA GLN A 105 -5.10 -0.85 18.94
C GLN A 105 -6.02 -0.49 17.77
N PHE A 106 -5.50 -0.36 16.58
CA PHE A 106 -6.30 -0.10 15.38
C PHE A 106 -7.37 -1.17 15.14
N GLY A 107 -7.05 -2.46 15.35
CA GLY A 107 -8.04 -3.53 15.29
C GLY A 107 -9.16 -3.37 16.33
N LYS A 108 -8.82 -2.99 17.57
CA LYS A 108 -9.83 -2.69 18.60
C LYS A 108 -10.72 -1.49 18.24
N ASP A 109 -10.12 -0.46 17.65
CA ASP A 109 -10.85 0.74 17.21
C ASP A 109 -11.83 0.41 16.08
N LEU A 110 -11.43 -0.43 15.11
CA LEU A 110 -12.32 -0.95 14.07
C LEU A 110 -13.52 -1.71 14.68
N ARG A 111 -13.25 -2.60 15.63
CA ARG A 111 -14.30 -3.36 16.34
C ARG A 111 -15.30 -2.44 17.02
N ASN A 112 -14.81 -1.40 17.68
CA ASN A 112 -15.63 -0.52 18.51
C ASN A 112 -16.40 0.52 17.68
N TYR A 113 -15.79 1.06 16.61
CA TYR A 113 -16.32 2.23 15.92
C TYR A 113 -16.74 1.96 14.48
N CYS A 114 -16.29 0.86 13.89
CA CYS A 114 -16.58 0.51 12.50
C CYS A 114 -16.76 -1.01 12.26
N PRO A 115 -17.63 -1.71 13.06
CA PRO A 115 -17.77 -3.17 12.96
C PRO A 115 -18.33 -3.65 11.61
N ASN A 116 -18.96 -2.75 10.85
CA ASN A 116 -19.59 -3.04 9.56
C ASN A 116 -18.76 -2.57 8.36
N VAL A 117 -17.49 -2.24 8.56
CA VAL A 117 -16.59 -1.84 7.48
C VAL A 117 -16.56 -2.93 6.39
N LYS A 118 -16.63 -2.53 5.13
CA LYS A 118 -16.64 -3.48 4.01
C LYS A 118 -15.25 -4.06 3.77
N HIS A 119 -14.24 -3.20 3.81
CA HIS A 119 -12.86 -3.65 3.63
C HIS A 119 -11.85 -2.71 4.30
N VAL A 120 -10.77 -3.31 4.80
CA VAL A 120 -9.64 -2.63 5.43
C VAL A 120 -8.36 -3.04 4.72
N VAL A 121 -7.54 -2.06 4.31
CA VAL A 121 -6.19 -2.31 3.77
C VAL A 121 -5.14 -1.82 4.77
N VAL A 122 -4.24 -2.70 5.18
CA VAL A 122 -3.13 -2.36 6.08
C VAL A 122 -1.84 -2.27 5.29
N VAL A 123 -1.16 -1.12 5.37
CA VAL A 123 0.01 -0.81 4.53
C VAL A 123 1.31 -0.69 5.33
N PHE A 124 1.25 -0.36 6.61
CA PHE A 124 2.46 -0.15 7.42
C PHE A 124 3.17 -1.46 7.80
N ASN A 125 4.49 -1.41 7.76
CA ASN A 125 5.36 -2.59 7.86
C ASN A 125 5.59 -3.07 9.30
N PRO A 126 5.77 -4.41 9.48
CA PRO A 126 5.66 -5.47 8.46
C PRO A 126 4.20 -5.78 8.13
N ALA A 127 3.76 -5.47 6.92
CA ALA A 127 2.34 -5.42 6.55
C ALA A 127 1.60 -6.75 6.79
N ASP A 128 2.21 -7.90 6.51
CA ASP A 128 1.60 -9.21 6.74
C ASP A 128 1.30 -9.46 8.23
N ILE A 129 2.22 -9.05 9.12
CA ILE A 129 2.07 -9.22 10.56
C ILE A 129 1.06 -8.20 11.11
N THR A 130 1.18 -6.94 10.72
CA THR A 130 0.28 -5.88 11.20
C THR A 130 -1.15 -6.07 10.68
N GLY A 131 -1.30 -6.57 9.45
CA GLY A 131 -2.59 -6.97 8.90
C GLY A 131 -3.22 -8.14 9.65
N LEU A 132 -2.45 -9.18 9.96
CA LEU A 132 -2.91 -10.32 10.76
C LEU A 132 -3.33 -9.88 12.17
N ILE A 133 -2.52 -9.05 12.84
CA ILE A 133 -2.87 -8.52 14.16
C ILE A 133 -4.15 -7.68 14.09
N THR A 134 -4.26 -6.79 13.11
CA THR A 134 -5.48 -6.00 12.89
C THR A 134 -6.69 -6.91 12.73
N LEU A 135 -6.60 -7.97 11.92
CA LEU A 135 -7.69 -8.95 11.74
C LEU A 135 -8.08 -9.61 13.07
N LEU A 136 -7.11 -10.10 13.83
CA LEU A 136 -7.37 -10.80 15.11
C LEU A 136 -8.07 -9.90 16.15
N TYR A 137 -7.71 -8.62 16.21
CA TYR A 137 -8.28 -7.70 17.19
C TYR A 137 -9.58 -7.00 16.71
N SER A 138 -9.80 -6.92 15.40
CA SER A 138 -10.99 -6.25 14.84
C SER A 138 -12.27 -7.07 14.91
N GLY A 139 -12.17 -8.40 14.92
CA GLY A 139 -13.32 -9.30 14.79
C GLY A 139 -13.91 -9.34 13.39
N LEU A 140 -13.25 -8.76 12.39
CA LEU A 140 -13.63 -8.81 10.99
C LEU A 140 -13.37 -10.20 10.39
N LYS A 141 -13.98 -10.48 9.25
CA LYS A 141 -13.71 -11.71 8.49
C LYS A 141 -12.39 -11.59 7.72
N PRO A 142 -11.66 -12.69 7.47
CA PRO A 142 -10.44 -12.66 6.67
C PRO A 142 -10.60 -12.00 5.29
N SER A 143 -11.78 -12.11 4.67
CA SER A 143 -12.09 -11.46 3.39
C SER A 143 -12.25 -9.94 3.46
N GLN A 144 -12.33 -9.37 4.66
CA GLN A 144 -12.49 -7.94 4.88
C GLN A 144 -11.18 -7.22 5.20
N VAL A 145 -10.08 -7.95 5.40
CA VAL A 145 -8.76 -7.35 5.70
C VAL A 145 -7.74 -7.84 4.70
N SER A 146 -7.05 -6.91 4.08
CA SER A 146 -5.92 -7.20 3.18
C SER A 146 -4.71 -6.34 3.53
N THR A 147 -3.57 -6.72 2.98
CA THR A 147 -2.32 -5.98 3.08
C THR A 147 -1.83 -5.58 1.71
N LEU A 148 -1.03 -4.53 1.61
CA LEU A 148 -0.44 -4.11 0.35
C LEU A 148 0.70 -5.05 -0.05
N ALA A 149 0.46 -5.93 -1.02
CA ALA A 149 1.46 -6.80 -1.64
C ALA A 149 1.68 -6.51 -3.14
N ALA A 150 0.81 -5.72 -3.77
CA ALA A 150 0.86 -5.45 -5.20
C ALA A 150 2.15 -4.77 -5.66
N LEU A 151 2.79 -3.97 -4.80
CA LEU A 151 3.99 -3.20 -5.13
C LEU A 151 5.15 -4.09 -5.60
N ASP A 152 5.38 -5.22 -4.98
CA ASP A 152 6.49 -6.09 -5.35
C ASP A 152 6.21 -6.80 -6.69
N SER A 153 4.96 -7.13 -6.96
CA SER A 153 4.53 -7.68 -8.26
C SER A 153 4.68 -6.66 -9.39
N THR A 154 4.38 -5.38 -9.14
CA THR A 154 4.60 -4.30 -10.13
C THR A 154 6.09 -3.98 -10.32
N ARG A 155 6.93 -4.18 -9.31
CA ARG A 155 8.39 -4.12 -9.47
C ARG A 155 8.89 -5.19 -10.45
N LEU A 156 8.39 -6.42 -10.34
CA LEU A 156 8.70 -7.48 -11.31
C LEU A 156 8.28 -7.06 -12.72
N GLN A 157 7.06 -6.55 -12.89
CA GLN A 157 6.60 -6.06 -14.19
C GLN A 157 7.52 -4.97 -14.74
N ASN A 158 7.91 -4.00 -13.91
CA ASN A 158 8.79 -2.90 -14.32
C ASN A 158 10.21 -3.37 -14.73
N GLU A 159 10.81 -4.31 -14.02
CA GLU A 159 12.11 -4.86 -14.39
C GLU A 159 12.04 -5.65 -15.72
N LEU A 160 10.94 -6.37 -15.95
CA LEU A 160 10.71 -7.05 -17.24
C LEU A 160 10.45 -6.05 -18.39
N VAL A 161 9.73 -4.94 -18.13
CA VAL A 161 9.57 -3.83 -19.10
C VAL A 161 10.93 -3.29 -19.53
N LYS A 162 11.81 -3.02 -18.56
CA LYS A 162 13.16 -2.51 -18.84
C LYS A 162 14.00 -3.51 -19.64
N TYR A 163 13.93 -4.77 -19.28
CA TYR A 163 14.70 -5.83 -19.92
C TYR A 163 14.27 -6.09 -21.37
N PHE A 164 12.97 -6.35 -21.58
CA PHE A 164 12.41 -6.64 -22.89
C PHE A 164 12.15 -5.41 -23.76
N LYS A 165 12.22 -4.21 -23.18
CA LYS A 165 11.92 -2.92 -23.85
C LYS A 165 10.57 -2.91 -24.55
N ILE A 166 9.54 -3.42 -23.85
CA ILE A 166 8.16 -3.50 -24.34
C ILE A 166 7.20 -2.79 -23.36
N PRO A 167 6.02 -2.38 -23.81
CA PRO A 167 5.03 -1.76 -22.94
C PRO A 167 4.60 -2.68 -21.79
N ALA A 168 4.26 -2.10 -20.62
CA ALA A 168 3.78 -2.85 -19.46
C ALA A 168 2.50 -3.66 -19.76
N SER A 169 1.67 -3.19 -20.70
CA SER A 169 0.48 -3.89 -21.17
C SER A 169 0.73 -5.26 -21.80
N GLU A 170 1.95 -5.50 -22.26
CA GLU A 170 2.39 -6.78 -22.86
C GLU A 170 2.93 -7.78 -21.82
N ILE A 171 3.05 -7.34 -20.54
CA ILE A 171 3.54 -8.16 -19.43
C ILE A 171 2.42 -8.31 -18.42
N LYS A 172 1.92 -9.52 -18.23
CA LYS A 172 0.75 -9.78 -17.39
C LYS A 172 1.02 -10.82 -16.32
N ASN A 173 0.17 -10.80 -15.30
CA ASN A 173 0.13 -11.79 -14.23
C ASN A 173 1.45 -11.92 -13.44
N CYS A 174 2.21 -10.83 -13.33
CA CYS A 174 3.36 -10.79 -12.44
C CYS A 174 2.91 -11.05 -10.99
N ARG A 175 3.61 -11.93 -10.30
CA ARG A 175 3.32 -12.27 -8.91
C ARG A 175 4.60 -12.43 -8.11
N THR A 176 4.57 -11.88 -6.90
CA THR A 176 5.56 -12.10 -5.86
C THR A 176 4.84 -12.51 -4.60
N TYR A 177 5.45 -13.35 -3.81
CA TYR A 177 4.89 -13.85 -2.54
C TYR A 177 5.96 -13.88 -1.46
N GLY A 178 5.56 -14.09 -0.20
CA GLY A 178 6.46 -14.17 0.94
C GLY A 178 6.79 -12.80 1.54
N GLY A 179 7.83 -12.74 2.35
CA GLY A 179 8.22 -11.53 3.06
C GLY A 179 8.73 -10.42 2.14
N HIS A 180 8.43 -9.19 2.49
CA HIS A 180 8.86 -8.00 1.75
C HIS A 180 10.37 -7.75 1.94
N GLY A 181 11.19 -8.19 0.99
CA GLY A 181 12.66 -8.13 1.01
C GLY A 181 13.31 -9.47 0.69
N GLU A 182 14.35 -9.86 1.44
CA GLU A 182 15.17 -11.06 1.16
C GLU A 182 14.38 -12.39 1.15
N GLN A 183 13.22 -12.43 1.80
CA GLN A 183 12.35 -13.61 1.84
C GLN A 183 11.29 -13.61 0.72
N MET A 184 11.40 -12.68 -0.24
CA MET A 184 10.48 -12.58 -1.35
C MET A 184 10.70 -13.69 -2.37
N ALA A 185 9.65 -14.37 -2.74
CA ALA A 185 9.63 -15.32 -3.85
C ALA A 185 9.08 -14.65 -5.11
N VAL A 186 9.89 -14.56 -6.15
CA VAL A 186 9.54 -13.96 -7.45
C VAL A 186 9.16 -15.08 -8.42
N PHE A 187 7.89 -15.08 -8.87
CA PHE A 187 7.33 -16.17 -9.67
C PHE A 187 7.36 -15.87 -11.18
N ALA A 188 7.94 -16.81 -11.93
CA ALA A 188 7.90 -16.79 -13.39
C ALA A 188 6.69 -17.56 -13.95
N SER A 189 6.16 -18.53 -13.21
CA SER A 189 5.16 -19.49 -13.69
C SER A 189 3.81 -18.87 -14.06
N THR A 190 3.44 -17.75 -13.43
CA THR A 190 2.19 -17.04 -13.72
C THR A 190 2.36 -15.90 -14.72
N THR A 191 3.59 -15.43 -14.92
CA THR A 191 3.89 -14.24 -15.72
C THR A 191 3.91 -14.58 -17.21
N THR A 192 3.29 -13.72 -18.01
CA THR A 192 3.34 -13.83 -19.48
C THR A 192 3.95 -12.59 -20.11
N ILE A 193 4.72 -12.80 -21.19
CA ILE A 193 5.35 -11.78 -22.04
C ILE A 193 4.78 -11.93 -23.44
N LYS A 194 4.02 -10.93 -23.93
CA LYS A 194 3.32 -11.01 -25.23
C LYS A 194 2.54 -12.31 -25.42
N GLY A 195 1.90 -12.80 -24.36
CA GLY A 195 1.13 -14.04 -24.35
C GLY A 195 1.94 -15.32 -24.13
N SER A 196 3.27 -15.31 -24.23
CA SER A 196 4.13 -16.47 -23.95
C SER A 196 4.45 -16.56 -22.46
N ALA A 197 4.52 -17.76 -21.92
CA ALA A 197 4.89 -17.96 -20.50
C ALA A 197 6.34 -17.50 -20.26
N LEU A 198 6.57 -16.68 -19.23
CA LEU A 198 7.93 -16.24 -18.87
C LEU A 198 8.83 -17.43 -18.54
N SER A 199 8.29 -18.49 -17.93
CA SER A 199 9.04 -19.69 -17.60
C SER A 199 9.62 -20.42 -18.83
N SER A 200 9.01 -20.29 -20.01
CA SER A 200 9.53 -20.89 -21.25
C SER A 200 10.65 -20.04 -21.90
N LEU A 201 10.80 -18.79 -21.49
CA LEU A 201 11.85 -17.91 -21.99
C LEU A 201 13.14 -18.00 -21.16
N ILE A 202 13.03 -18.40 -19.88
CA ILE A 202 14.18 -18.50 -18.97
C ILE A 202 15.11 -19.63 -19.45
N GLY A 203 16.41 -19.32 -19.56
CA GLY A 203 17.44 -20.22 -20.10
C GLY A 203 17.56 -20.20 -21.62
N SER A 204 16.69 -19.45 -22.32
CA SER A 204 16.82 -19.23 -23.77
C SER A 204 17.75 -18.04 -24.11
N GLU A 205 18.01 -17.82 -25.39
CA GLU A 205 18.73 -16.63 -25.86
C GLU A 205 18.00 -15.33 -25.55
N GLN A 206 16.66 -15.36 -25.42
CA GLN A 206 15.86 -14.18 -25.11
C GLN A 206 15.92 -13.77 -23.61
N LEU A 207 16.14 -14.74 -22.72
CA LEU A 207 16.31 -14.51 -21.29
C LEU A 207 17.24 -15.56 -20.67
N PRO A 208 18.56 -15.37 -20.76
CA PRO A 208 19.52 -16.25 -20.11
C PRO A 208 19.27 -16.38 -18.60
N GLU A 209 19.61 -17.52 -18.01
CA GLU A 209 19.46 -17.80 -16.58
C GLU A 209 20.10 -16.73 -15.67
N ALA A 210 21.27 -16.22 -16.09
CA ALA A 210 21.99 -15.18 -15.38
C ALA A 210 21.20 -13.87 -15.31
N GLU A 211 20.61 -13.46 -16.43
CA GLU A 211 19.76 -12.26 -16.51
C GLU A 211 18.48 -12.39 -15.66
N TRP A 212 17.86 -13.56 -15.72
CA TRP A 212 16.70 -13.83 -14.86
C TRP A 212 17.04 -13.72 -13.36
N LYS A 213 18.21 -14.24 -12.98
CA LYS A 213 18.70 -14.14 -11.60
C LYS A 213 18.93 -12.67 -11.19
N GLU A 214 19.47 -11.87 -12.10
CA GLU A 214 19.68 -10.44 -11.87
C GLU A 214 18.35 -9.68 -11.74
N ILE A 215 17.37 -9.96 -12.62
CA ILE A 215 16.02 -9.38 -12.53
C ILE A 215 15.40 -9.69 -11.17
N LYS A 216 15.42 -10.94 -10.72
CA LYS A 216 14.91 -11.32 -9.38
C LYS A 216 15.57 -10.51 -8.27
N GLN A 217 16.88 -10.36 -8.32
CA GLN A 217 17.62 -9.62 -7.31
C GLN A 217 17.24 -8.12 -7.30
N LYS A 218 17.06 -7.51 -8.46
CA LYS A 218 16.58 -6.12 -8.59
C LYS A 218 15.17 -5.94 -8.00
N VAL A 219 14.28 -6.90 -8.21
CA VAL A 219 12.93 -6.89 -7.62
C VAL A 219 13.00 -6.95 -6.09
N ILE A 220 13.76 -7.90 -5.54
CA ILE A 220 13.95 -8.10 -4.10
C ILE A 220 14.54 -6.84 -3.44
N GLN A 221 15.51 -6.22 -4.08
CA GLN A 221 16.19 -5.02 -3.58
C GLN A 221 15.51 -3.71 -3.97
N GLY A 222 14.39 -3.75 -4.67
CA GLY A 222 13.73 -2.56 -5.23
C GLY A 222 13.38 -1.48 -4.20
N GLY A 223 13.03 -1.87 -2.98
CA GLY A 223 12.80 -0.92 -1.88
C GLY A 223 14.06 -0.19 -1.44
N LYS A 224 15.16 -0.93 -1.28
CA LYS A 224 16.47 -0.36 -0.93
C LYS A 224 16.96 0.58 -2.04
N HIS A 225 16.84 0.17 -3.29
CA HIS A 225 17.25 0.99 -4.44
C HIS A 225 16.56 2.36 -4.46
N ILE A 226 15.26 2.44 -4.15
CA ILE A 226 14.55 3.72 -4.04
C ILE A 226 15.07 4.56 -2.87
N ILE A 227 15.39 3.94 -1.73
CA ILE A 227 15.97 4.65 -0.59
C ILE A 227 17.34 5.23 -0.95
N ASP A 228 18.18 4.45 -1.62
CA ASP A 228 19.52 4.86 -2.04
C ASP A 228 19.46 6.09 -3.00
N LEU A 229 18.45 6.12 -3.89
CA LEU A 229 18.28 7.23 -4.83
C LEU A 229 17.59 8.46 -4.25
N ARG A 230 16.63 8.29 -3.33
CA ARG A 230 15.76 9.38 -2.85
C ARG A 230 16.00 9.78 -1.39
N GLY A 231 16.86 9.06 -0.66
CA GLY A 231 17.07 9.25 0.78
C GLY A 231 15.87 8.86 1.65
N ARG A 232 14.82 8.25 1.06
CA ARG A 232 13.58 7.86 1.76
C ARG A 232 12.85 6.73 1.04
N SER A 233 11.97 6.04 1.76
CA SER A 233 11.13 4.97 1.21
C SER A 233 10.15 5.47 0.14
N SER A 234 9.68 4.54 -0.71
CA SER A 234 8.59 4.79 -1.66
C SER A 234 7.32 5.25 -0.95
N PHE A 235 6.59 6.20 -1.54
CA PHE A 235 5.28 6.62 -1.05
C PHE A 235 4.25 6.75 -2.18
N GLN A 236 4.65 7.13 -3.39
CA GLN A 236 3.73 7.25 -4.53
C GLN A 236 3.18 5.89 -4.98
N SER A 237 4.06 4.89 -5.19
CA SER A 237 3.64 3.56 -5.62
C SER A 237 2.80 2.82 -4.58
N PRO A 238 3.14 2.79 -3.28
CA PRO A 238 2.23 2.19 -2.30
C PRO A 238 0.90 2.93 -2.19
N ALA A 239 0.88 4.26 -2.32
CA ALA A 239 -0.36 5.04 -2.29
C ALA A 239 -1.28 4.74 -3.48
N TYR A 240 -0.72 4.52 -4.67
CA TYR A 240 -1.49 4.20 -5.87
C TYR A 240 -2.03 2.77 -5.86
N LEU A 241 -1.31 1.82 -5.25
CA LEU A 241 -1.60 0.40 -5.29
C LEU A 241 -2.42 -0.11 -4.09
N SER A 242 -2.73 0.76 -3.12
CA SER A 242 -3.58 0.44 -1.97
C SER A 242 -5.03 0.65 -2.30
#